data_5a2611e5bfd665903ab6580ffd469ae1
#
_entry.id   5a2611e5bfd665903ab6580ffd469ae1
#
_cell.length_a   1.000
_cell.length_b   1.000
_cell.length_c   1.000
_cell.angle_alpha   90.00
_cell.angle_beta   90.00
_cell.angle_gamma   90.00
#
_symmetry.space_group_name_H-M   'P 1'
#
loop_
_entity.id
_entity.type
_entity.pdbx_description
1 polymer ?
#
loop_
_entity_poly.entity_id
_entity_poly.type
_entity_poly.pdbx_seq_one_letter_code
_entity_poly.pdbx_strand_id
1 'polypeptide(L)'
;MLAYVFWHWKQVEITTKDYESRQRAFHAALGAAPPSGFLGSFSVSLSYAPWAAGGGDAYEDWYLVQDFSALGLLNEAAVSASRAAPHDAAAVVAAGGAGGLYRLQHGAVVRQPQHAYWFGKPEGMQYRDLFAQLAPVVDQVQGAVWMRQMVLGPAREFCVHAGAPVSGLAEFNALVIPLRQAWPALASKGMEPR
;
A
#
# COMPACT_ATOMS: atom_id res chain seq x y z
N MET A 1 9.55 -2.30 -9.53
CA MET A 1 8.30 -2.70 -8.83
C MET A 1 7.45 -1.48 -8.63
N LEU A 2 6.14 -1.61 -8.89
CA LEU A 2 5.12 -0.61 -8.59
C LEU A 2 4.16 -1.15 -7.53
N ALA A 3 3.48 -0.25 -6.84
CA ALA A 3 2.34 -0.54 -5.98
C ALA A 3 1.15 0.34 -6.40
N TYR A 4 0.04 -0.28 -6.77
CA TYR A 4 -1.24 0.40 -6.76
C TYR A 4 -1.73 0.40 -5.32
N VAL A 5 -1.94 1.59 -4.76
CA VAL A 5 -2.39 1.77 -3.38
C VAL A 5 -3.82 2.26 -3.42
N PHE A 6 -4.72 1.52 -2.80
CA PHE A 6 -6.13 1.87 -2.75
C PHE A 6 -6.53 2.17 -1.31
N TRP A 7 -6.82 3.44 -1.03
CA TRP A 7 -7.43 3.87 0.23
C TRP A 7 -8.92 3.73 0.13
N HIS A 8 -9.53 3.06 1.10
CA HIS A 8 -10.97 2.84 1.12
C HIS A 8 -11.50 2.81 2.55
N TRP A 9 -12.81 2.98 2.69
CA TRP A 9 -13.49 2.94 3.98
C TRP A 9 -14.84 2.26 3.85
N LYS A 10 -15.27 1.63 4.94
CA LYS A 10 -16.54 0.89 4.98
C LYS A 10 -17.74 1.81 5.10
N GLN A 11 -18.91 1.32 4.70
CA GLN A 11 -20.20 1.90 5.04
C GLN A 11 -20.42 1.83 6.57
N VAL A 12 -21.15 2.79 7.12
CA VAL A 12 -21.33 2.96 8.57
C VAL A 12 -22.01 1.74 9.21
N GLU A 13 -22.99 1.17 8.53
CA GLU A 13 -23.77 0.02 8.95
C GLU A 13 -23.03 -1.32 8.88
N ILE A 14 -21.92 -1.36 8.16
CA ILE A 14 -21.11 -2.60 8.02
C ILE A 14 -20.16 -2.74 9.19
N THR A 15 -20.13 -3.91 9.80
CA THR A 15 -19.16 -4.19 10.88
C THR A 15 -17.74 -4.31 10.33
N THR A 16 -16.74 -3.91 11.12
CA THR A 16 -15.31 -4.09 10.77
C THR A 16 -14.99 -5.55 10.42
N LYS A 17 -15.56 -6.51 11.16
CA LYS A 17 -15.35 -7.93 10.92
C LYS A 17 -15.88 -8.38 9.54
N ASP A 18 -17.08 -7.96 9.16
CA ASP A 18 -17.66 -8.31 7.86
C ASP A 18 -16.86 -7.65 6.72
N TYR A 19 -16.55 -6.36 6.87
CA TYR A 19 -15.74 -5.63 5.91
C TYR A 19 -14.39 -6.30 5.65
N GLU A 20 -13.61 -6.53 6.70
CA GLU A 20 -12.31 -7.18 6.59
C GLU A 20 -12.40 -8.61 6.03
N SER A 21 -13.46 -9.35 6.36
CA SER A 21 -13.67 -10.69 5.80
C SER A 21 -13.79 -10.67 4.29
N ARG A 22 -14.54 -9.70 3.74
CA ARG A 22 -14.72 -9.55 2.28
C ARG A 22 -13.45 -9.07 1.60
N GLN A 23 -12.73 -8.13 2.20
CA GLN A 23 -11.42 -7.70 1.68
C GLN A 23 -10.42 -8.86 1.62
N ARG A 24 -10.33 -9.67 2.69
CA ARG A 24 -9.48 -10.86 2.73
C ARG A 24 -9.85 -11.88 1.65
N ALA A 25 -11.14 -12.08 1.39
CA ALA A 25 -11.60 -13.00 0.34
C ALA A 25 -11.14 -12.52 -1.05
N PHE A 26 -11.19 -11.22 -1.32
CA PHE A 26 -10.71 -10.64 -2.57
C PHE A 26 -9.18 -10.78 -2.73
N HIS A 27 -8.40 -10.42 -1.70
CA HIS A 27 -6.95 -10.60 -1.73
C HIS A 27 -6.55 -12.08 -1.89
N ALA A 28 -7.29 -13.00 -1.24
CA ALA A 28 -7.07 -14.44 -1.38
C ALA A 28 -7.35 -14.93 -2.81
N ALA A 29 -8.42 -14.42 -3.44
CA ALA A 29 -8.76 -14.76 -4.83
C ALA A 29 -7.70 -14.26 -5.81
N LEU A 30 -7.16 -13.05 -5.61
CA LEU A 30 -6.02 -12.55 -6.39
C LEU A 30 -4.78 -13.43 -6.22
N GLY A 31 -4.48 -13.84 -4.98
CA GLY A 31 -3.34 -14.70 -4.68
C GLY A 31 -3.47 -16.12 -5.22
N ALA A 32 -4.70 -16.66 -5.28
CA ALA A 32 -4.97 -18.01 -5.81
C ALA A 32 -4.86 -18.09 -7.35
N ALA A 33 -5.18 -16.99 -8.04
CA ALA A 33 -5.13 -16.90 -9.50
C ALA A 33 -4.49 -15.55 -9.93
N PRO A 34 -3.19 -15.34 -9.65
CA PRO A 34 -2.54 -14.06 -9.88
C PRO A 34 -2.43 -13.79 -11.40
N PRO A 35 -2.73 -12.54 -11.85
CA PRO A 35 -2.42 -12.14 -13.22
C PRO A 35 -0.91 -12.05 -13.42
N SER A 36 -0.49 -12.07 -14.69
CA SER A 36 0.93 -11.96 -15.03
C SER A 36 1.53 -10.66 -14.45
N GLY A 37 2.69 -10.79 -13.83
CA GLY A 37 3.40 -9.66 -13.19
C GLY A 37 2.83 -9.20 -11.85
N PHE A 38 1.80 -9.84 -11.30
CA PHE A 38 1.33 -9.60 -9.94
C PHE A 38 2.28 -10.24 -8.93
N LEU A 39 2.77 -9.46 -7.96
CA LEU A 39 3.78 -9.88 -6.98
C LEU A 39 3.19 -10.15 -5.59
N GLY A 40 1.93 -9.78 -5.39
CA GLY A 40 1.22 -9.95 -4.14
C GLY A 40 0.47 -8.71 -3.70
N SER A 41 -0.22 -8.82 -2.58
CA SER A 41 -0.91 -7.71 -1.96
C SER A 41 -0.92 -7.81 -0.44
N PHE A 42 -1.08 -6.69 0.23
CA PHE A 42 -1.38 -6.62 1.65
C PHE A 42 -2.35 -5.48 1.93
N SER A 43 -3.05 -5.58 3.06
CA SER A 43 -3.99 -4.57 3.53
C SER A 43 -3.68 -4.21 4.97
N VAL A 44 -3.73 -2.93 5.28
CA VAL A 44 -3.58 -2.39 6.63
C VAL A 44 -4.73 -1.44 6.96
N SER A 45 -5.19 -1.46 8.21
CA SER A 45 -6.11 -0.45 8.70
C SER A 45 -5.34 0.73 9.26
N LEU A 46 -5.88 1.92 9.07
CA LEU A 46 -5.32 3.20 9.45
C LEU A 46 -6.08 3.79 10.62
N SER A 47 -5.36 4.33 11.59
CA SER A 47 -5.98 5.12 12.66
C SER A 47 -6.43 6.50 12.18
N TYR A 48 -5.76 7.04 11.17
CA TYR A 48 -6.06 8.34 10.57
C TYR A 48 -5.31 8.49 9.23
N ALA A 49 -5.99 9.05 8.21
CA ALA A 49 -5.36 9.51 6.98
C ALA A 49 -6.12 10.72 6.44
N PRO A 50 -5.46 11.90 6.24
CA PRO A 50 -6.15 13.13 5.79
C PRO A 50 -6.82 13.00 4.42
N TRP A 51 -6.35 12.07 3.60
CA TRP A 51 -6.87 11.81 2.25
C TRP A 51 -7.93 10.72 2.18
N ALA A 52 -8.22 10.05 3.30
CA ALA A 52 -9.28 9.07 3.39
C ALA A 52 -10.45 9.65 4.17
N ALA A 53 -11.58 9.89 3.51
CA ALA A 53 -12.72 10.59 4.10
C ALA A 53 -13.47 9.81 5.20
N GLY A 54 -13.10 8.56 5.47
CA GLY A 54 -13.83 7.63 6.32
C GLY A 54 -13.67 7.79 7.83
N GLY A 55 -12.87 8.73 8.32
CA GLY A 55 -12.83 9.10 9.75
C GLY A 55 -12.56 7.98 10.75
N GLY A 56 -11.52 7.15 10.55
CA GLY A 56 -11.06 6.18 11.56
C GLY A 56 -11.22 4.70 11.20
N ASP A 57 -12.06 4.36 10.24
CA ASP A 57 -12.20 2.99 9.71
C ASP A 57 -11.71 2.93 8.25
N ALA A 58 -10.55 3.51 7.97
CA ALA A 58 -9.93 3.49 6.66
C ALA A 58 -8.89 2.37 6.54
N TYR A 59 -8.68 1.95 5.32
CA TYR A 59 -7.72 0.89 4.95
C TYR A 59 -6.84 1.36 3.79
N GLU A 60 -5.65 0.81 3.72
CA GLU A 60 -4.77 0.87 2.54
C GLU A 60 -4.54 -0.54 2.03
N ASP A 61 -4.98 -0.79 0.81
CA ASP A 61 -4.63 -1.99 0.07
C ASP A 61 -3.45 -1.70 -0.85
N TRP A 62 -2.39 -2.47 -0.70
CA TRP A 62 -1.20 -2.38 -1.53
C TRP A 62 -1.14 -3.56 -2.49
N TYR A 63 -1.33 -3.29 -3.78
CA TYR A 63 -1.26 -4.28 -4.85
C TYR A 63 0.09 -4.12 -5.56
N LEU A 64 0.97 -5.08 -5.38
CA LEU A 64 2.35 -5.03 -5.87
C LEU A 64 2.41 -5.64 -7.28
N VAL A 65 3.00 -4.93 -8.21
CA VAL A 65 3.16 -5.37 -9.60
C VAL A 65 4.57 -5.08 -10.11
N GLN A 66 5.00 -5.81 -11.13
CA GLN A 66 6.33 -5.65 -11.71
C GLN A 66 6.51 -4.28 -12.36
N ASP A 67 5.54 -3.84 -13.17
CA ASP A 67 5.60 -2.67 -14.01
C ASP A 67 4.20 -2.16 -14.42
N PHE A 68 4.14 -1.18 -15.32
CA PHE A 68 2.89 -0.60 -15.81
C PHE A 68 2.06 -1.56 -16.66
N SER A 69 2.69 -2.48 -17.39
CA SER A 69 1.97 -3.51 -18.15
C SER A 69 1.22 -4.44 -17.20
N ALA A 70 1.89 -4.90 -16.14
CA ALA A 70 1.30 -5.73 -15.11
C ALA A 70 0.18 -5.01 -14.33
N LEU A 71 0.26 -3.68 -14.17
CA LEU A 71 -0.81 -2.89 -13.59
C LEU A 71 -2.09 -2.93 -14.45
N GLY A 72 -1.96 -2.81 -15.78
CA GLY A 72 -3.07 -2.96 -16.71
C GLY A 72 -3.72 -4.34 -16.62
N LEU A 73 -2.90 -5.40 -16.59
CA LEU A 73 -3.38 -6.77 -16.42
C LEU A 73 -4.06 -7.00 -15.07
N LEU A 74 -3.57 -6.40 -13.99
CA LEU A 74 -4.22 -6.45 -12.69
C LEU A 74 -5.59 -5.79 -12.73
N ASN A 75 -5.72 -4.62 -13.35
CA ASN A 75 -6.98 -3.89 -13.48
C ASN A 75 -8.07 -4.73 -14.16
N GLU A 76 -7.74 -5.38 -15.27
CA GLU A 76 -8.69 -6.25 -15.99
C GLU A 76 -9.00 -7.53 -15.20
N ALA A 77 -7.98 -8.11 -14.58
CA ALA A 77 -8.10 -9.36 -13.85
C ALA A 77 -8.94 -9.22 -12.57
N ALA A 78 -8.84 -8.09 -11.86
CA ALA A 78 -9.51 -7.88 -10.57
C ALA A 78 -11.03 -8.09 -10.65
N VAL A 79 -11.65 -7.70 -11.77
CA VAL A 79 -13.09 -7.77 -12.01
C VAL A 79 -13.52 -8.95 -12.90
N SER A 80 -12.67 -9.95 -13.05
CA SER A 80 -12.91 -11.06 -13.98
C SER A 80 -12.72 -12.45 -13.36
N ALA A 81 -13.33 -13.46 -14.00
CA ALA A 81 -13.22 -14.87 -13.63
C ALA A 81 -13.51 -15.13 -12.14
N SER A 82 -12.72 -15.94 -11.46
CA SER A 82 -12.90 -16.29 -10.05
C SER A 82 -12.72 -15.12 -9.07
N ARG A 83 -12.22 -13.98 -9.53
CA ARG A 83 -11.99 -12.76 -8.72
C ARG A 83 -13.18 -11.81 -8.73
N ALA A 84 -14.06 -11.88 -9.74
CA ALA A 84 -15.20 -10.98 -9.89
C ALA A 84 -16.14 -11.00 -8.68
N ALA A 85 -16.62 -12.17 -8.27
CA ALA A 85 -17.54 -12.25 -7.14
C ALA A 85 -16.93 -11.79 -5.80
N PRO A 86 -15.68 -12.15 -5.42
CA PRO A 86 -15.04 -11.56 -4.25
C PRO A 86 -14.80 -10.04 -4.35
N HIS A 87 -14.44 -9.53 -5.54
CA HIS A 87 -14.30 -8.09 -5.79
C HIS A 87 -15.62 -7.36 -5.54
N ASP A 88 -16.71 -7.82 -6.14
CA ASP A 88 -18.02 -7.18 -6.02
C ASP A 88 -18.55 -7.24 -4.58
N ALA A 89 -18.31 -8.36 -3.88
CA ALA A 89 -18.64 -8.50 -2.47
C ALA A 89 -17.87 -7.52 -1.57
N ALA A 90 -16.62 -7.19 -1.91
CA ALA A 90 -15.83 -6.18 -1.21
C ALA A 90 -16.27 -4.75 -1.58
N ALA A 91 -16.52 -4.50 -2.87
CA ALA A 91 -16.89 -3.19 -3.38
C ALA A 91 -18.25 -2.71 -2.85
N VAL A 92 -19.25 -3.59 -2.76
CA VAL A 92 -20.62 -3.23 -2.32
C VAL A 92 -20.70 -2.74 -0.88
N VAL A 93 -19.72 -3.06 -0.03
CA VAL A 93 -19.68 -2.63 1.38
C VAL A 93 -18.74 -1.45 1.64
N ALA A 94 -18.04 -0.99 0.62
CA ALA A 94 -17.23 0.23 0.67
C ALA A 94 -18.14 1.46 0.50
N ALA A 95 -17.88 2.50 1.32
CA ALA A 95 -18.55 3.80 1.18
C ALA A 95 -17.81 4.73 0.22
N GLY A 96 -16.56 4.42 -0.08
CA GLY A 96 -15.74 5.18 -1.02
C GLY A 96 -14.29 4.73 -1.01
N GLY A 97 -13.53 5.32 -1.91
CA GLY A 97 -12.10 5.05 -2.02
C GLY A 97 -11.40 6.02 -2.96
N ALA A 98 -10.08 6.01 -2.88
CA ALA A 98 -9.19 6.77 -3.76
C ALA A 98 -7.94 5.93 -4.05
N GLY A 99 -7.46 5.96 -5.29
CA GLY A 99 -6.26 5.23 -5.70
C GLY A 99 -5.04 6.10 -5.84
N GLY A 100 -3.87 5.50 -5.66
CA GLY A 100 -2.58 6.11 -5.94
C GLY A 100 -1.59 5.11 -6.51
N LEU A 101 -0.55 5.60 -7.14
CA LEU A 101 0.49 4.76 -7.74
C LEU A 101 1.86 5.12 -7.19
N TYR A 102 2.57 4.16 -6.67
CA TYR A 102 3.88 4.33 -6.04
C TYR A 102 4.92 3.38 -6.65
N ARG A 103 6.16 3.81 -6.65
CA ARG A 103 7.31 2.99 -7.03
C ARG A 103 8.22 2.79 -5.83
N LEU A 104 8.68 1.56 -5.64
CA LEU A 104 9.73 1.28 -4.66
C LEU A 104 11.04 1.92 -5.14
N GLN A 105 11.60 2.81 -4.33
CA GLN A 105 12.83 3.54 -4.61
C GLN A 105 14.03 2.97 -3.86
N HIS A 106 13.81 2.51 -2.62
CA HIS A 106 14.87 1.96 -1.77
C HIS A 106 14.32 0.93 -0.80
N GLY A 107 15.18 -0.02 -0.37
CA GLY A 107 14.83 -1.09 0.54
C GLY A 107 14.02 -2.21 -0.10
N ALA A 108 13.32 -2.96 0.72
CA ALA A 108 12.47 -4.08 0.31
C ALA A 108 11.07 -3.94 0.89
N VAL A 109 10.09 -4.60 0.26
CA VAL A 109 8.71 -4.60 0.75
C VAL A 109 8.67 -5.08 2.20
N VAL A 110 8.20 -4.24 3.11
CA VAL A 110 7.96 -4.62 4.50
C VAL A 110 6.70 -5.47 4.54
N ARG A 111 6.83 -6.74 4.89
CA ARG A 111 5.72 -7.70 4.83
C ARG A 111 4.59 -7.40 5.81
N GLN A 112 4.92 -6.79 6.95
CA GLN A 112 3.98 -6.41 8.00
C GLN A 112 4.36 -5.03 8.53
N PRO A 113 4.08 -3.96 7.77
CA PRO A 113 4.40 -2.62 8.21
C PRO A 113 3.52 -2.27 9.43
N GLN A 114 4.16 -1.73 10.47
CA GLN A 114 3.48 -1.22 11.65
C GLN A 114 3.39 0.30 11.65
N HIS A 115 4.19 0.94 10.80
CA HIS A 115 4.23 2.40 10.66
C HIS A 115 4.37 2.80 9.20
N ALA A 116 3.62 3.82 8.82
CA ALA A 116 3.81 4.57 7.57
C ALA A 116 4.18 6.01 7.89
N TYR A 117 5.20 6.52 7.22
CA TYR A 117 5.68 7.89 7.34
C TYR A 117 5.45 8.58 6.00
N TRP A 118 4.47 9.48 5.95
CA TRP A 118 4.08 10.18 4.74
C TRP A 118 4.61 11.61 4.72
N PHE A 119 5.34 11.99 3.69
CA PHE A 119 5.91 13.34 3.57
C PHE A 119 6.03 13.77 2.10
N GLY A 120 6.18 15.09 1.91
CA GLY A 120 6.57 15.69 0.64
C GLY A 120 8.09 15.91 0.61
N LYS A 121 8.66 16.05 -0.59
CA LYS A 121 10.06 16.47 -0.73
C LYS A 121 10.23 17.88 -0.11
N PRO A 122 11.23 18.09 0.76
CA PRO A 122 11.53 19.41 1.28
C PRO A 122 11.83 20.41 0.15
N GLU A 123 11.39 21.65 0.33
CA GLU A 123 11.64 22.70 -0.64
C GLU A 123 13.16 22.92 -0.84
N GLY A 124 13.57 23.11 -2.08
CA GLY A 124 15.00 23.29 -2.45
C GLY A 124 15.83 22.00 -2.44
N MET A 125 15.39 20.91 -1.82
CA MET A 125 16.15 19.66 -1.77
C MET A 125 16.09 18.93 -3.12
N GLN A 126 17.23 18.42 -3.58
CA GLN A 126 17.27 17.56 -4.77
C GLN A 126 16.88 16.11 -4.39
N TYR A 127 16.24 15.38 -5.31
CA TYR A 127 15.87 13.97 -5.08
C TYR A 127 17.06 13.09 -4.71
N ARG A 128 18.22 13.32 -5.35
CA ARG A 128 19.45 12.60 -5.04
C ARG A 128 19.84 12.75 -3.58
N ASP A 129 19.75 13.97 -3.06
CA ASP A 129 20.17 14.28 -1.69
C ASP A 129 19.15 13.75 -0.66
N LEU A 130 17.85 13.81 -1.01
CA LEU A 130 16.79 13.18 -0.24
C LEU A 130 17.01 11.67 -0.10
N PHE A 131 17.28 10.97 -1.20
CA PHE A 131 17.50 9.52 -1.15
C PHE A 131 18.79 9.16 -0.41
N ALA A 132 19.85 9.98 -0.52
CA ALA A 132 21.07 9.78 0.24
C ALA A 132 20.86 9.90 1.76
N GLN A 133 19.94 10.78 2.19
CA GLN A 133 19.57 10.91 3.60
C GLN A 133 18.64 9.80 4.08
N LEU A 134 17.69 9.37 3.25
CA LEU A 134 16.73 8.33 3.61
C LEU A 134 17.33 6.94 3.68
N ALA A 135 18.25 6.60 2.77
CA ALA A 135 18.78 5.25 2.64
C ALA A 135 19.33 4.68 3.98
N PRO A 136 20.27 5.35 4.69
CA PRO A 136 20.82 4.80 5.93
C PRO A 136 19.78 4.66 7.04
N VAL A 137 18.79 5.56 7.10
CA VAL A 137 17.71 5.53 8.10
C VAL A 137 16.79 4.34 7.86
N VAL A 138 16.45 4.09 6.59
CA VAL A 138 15.54 3.02 6.18
C VAL A 138 16.22 1.66 6.27
N ASP A 139 17.52 1.57 5.94
CA ASP A 139 18.28 0.32 6.03
C ASP A 139 18.38 -0.18 7.48
N GLN A 140 18.55 0.72 8.47
CA GLN A 140 18.60 0.38 9.88
C GLN A 140 17.35 -0.38 10.37
N VAL A 141 16.19 -0.09 9.80
CA VAL A 141 14.90 -0.71 10.18
C VAL A 141 14.40 -1.71 9.14
N GLN A 142 15.21 -2.04 8.15
CA GLN A 142 14.80 -2.88 7.01
C GLN A 142 13.48 -2.40 6.38
N GLY A 143 13.36 -1.08 6.22
CA GLY A 143 12.17 -0.42 5.72
C GLY A 143 12.09 -0.40 4.19
N ALA A 144 11.09 0.32 3.69
CA ALA A 144 10.86 0.54 2.26
C ALA A 144 10.53 2.01 2.00
N VAL A 145 11.17 2.63 1.02
CA VAL A 145 10.84 3.96 0.52
C VAL A 145 10.03 3.83 -0.75
N TRP A 146 8.83 4.38 -0.72
CA TRP A 146 7.93 4.47 -1.86
C TRP A 146 7.80 5.91 -2.32
N MET A 147 7.78 6.14 -3.63
CA MET A 147 7.60 7.44 -4.24
C MET A 147 6.41 7.41 -5.20
N ARG A 148 5.50 8.36 -5.05
CA ARG A 148 4.34 8.53 -5.92
C ARG A 148 4.79 8.74 -7.37
N GLN A 149 4.13 8.03 -8.29
CA GLN A 149 4.37 8.17 -9.71
C GLN A 149 3.48 9.25 -10.31
N MET A 150 4.11 10.16 -11.05
CA MET A 150 3.42 11.34 -11.59
C MET A 150 2.71 12.10 -10.46
N VAL A 151 1.47 12.47 -10.60
CA VAL A 151 0.66 13.07 -9.53
C VAL A 151 -0.55 12.17 -9.25
N LEU A 152 -0.38 10.86 -9.39
CA LEU A 152 -1.45 9.88 -9.23
C LEU A 152 -1.62 9.51 -7.76
N GLY A 153 -2.60 10.10 -7.13
CA GLY A 153 -3.04 9.77 -5.78
C GLY A 153 -3.17 10.98 -4.85
N PRO A 154 -4.03 10.86 -3.82
CA PRO A 154 -4.33 11.95 -2.89
C PRO A 154 -3.28 12.10 -1.76
N ALA A 155 -2.54 11.03 -1.46
CA ALA A 155 -1.55 11.03 -0.37
C ALA A 155 -0.27 11.78 -0.76
N ARG A 156 0.62 11.98 0.20
CA ARG A 156 1.88 12.69 0.00
C ARG A 156 2.81 11.94 -0.95
N GLU A 157 3.84 12.63 -1.44
CA GLU A 157 4.75 12.14 -2.49
C GLU A 157 5.54 10.90 -2.07
N PHE A 158 5.98 10.85 -0.80
CA PHE A 158 6.77 9.74 -0.26
C PHE A 158 6.03 9.04 0.86
N CYS A 159 6.25 7.72 0.92
CA CYS A 159 5.89 6.88 2.05
C CYS A 159 7.09 6.03 2.45
N VAL A 160 7.42 6.02 3.74
CA VAL A 160 8.33 5.02 4.31
C VAL A 160 7.51 4.03 5.12
N HIS A 161 7.60 2.75 4.75
CA HIS A 161 7.08 1.65 5.56
C HIS A 161 8.15 1.07 6.46
N ALA A 162 7.81 0.83 7.72
CA ALA A 162 8.70 0.18 8.69
C ALA A 162 7.93 -0.76 9.62
N GLY A 163 8.61 -1.83 10.06
CA GLY A 163 8.11 -2.76 11.08
C GLY A 163 8.34 -2.29 12.52
N ALA A 164 9.08 -1.18 12.71
CA ALA A 164 9.36 -0.57 14.00
C ALA A 164 9.37 0.97 13.86
N PRO A 165 9.27 1.73 14.96
CA PRO A 165 9.41 3.18 14.90
C PRO A 165 10.75 3.61 14.31
N VAL A 166 10.72 4.63 13.44
CA VAL A 166 11.90 5.18 12.76
C VAL A 166 12.22 6.55 13.35
N SER A 167 13.41 6.72 13.89
CA SER A 167 13.98 8.03 14.21
C SER A 167 14.68 8.62 12.97
N GLY A 168 14.75 9.96 12.88
CA GLY A 168 15.43 10.62 11.74
C GLY A 168 14.52 11.01 10.57
N LEU A 169 13.20 10.75 10.65
CA LEU A 169 12.23 11.26 9.67
C LEU A 169 11.51 12.53 10.11
N ALA A 170 11.81 13.05 11.31
CA ALA A 170 11.19 14.26 11.85
C ALA A 170 11.52 15.50 11.01
N GLU A 171 12.73 15.58 10.44
CA GLU A 171 13.16 16.68 9.58
C GLU A 171 12.35 16.83 8.28
N PHE A 172 11.71 15.75 7.83
CA PHE A 172 10.83 15.75 6.67
C PHE A 172 9.39 16.14 6.99
N ASN A 173 9.09 16.55 8.23
CA ASN A 173 7.73 16.84 8.70
C ASN A 173 6.75 15.70 8.33
N ALA A 174 7.20 14.46 8.56
CA ALA A 174 6.45 13.28 8.19
C ALA A 174 5.19 13.12 9.03
N LEU A 175 4.05 12.87 8.38
CA LEU A 175 2.86 12.37 9.03
C LEU A 175 3.07 10.90 9.36
N VAL A 176 3.09 10.57 10.63
CA VAL A 176 3.27 9.19 11.12
C VAL A 176 1.90 8.57 11.33
N ILE A 177 1.66 7.45 10.66
CA ILE A 177 0.42 6.67 10.78
C ILE A 177 0.76 5.28 11.31
N PRO A 178 0.29 4.92 12.52
CA PRO A 178 0.33 3.55 13.00
C PRO A 178 -0.56 2.66 12.13
N LEU A 179 -0.06 1.48 11.78
CA LEU A 179 -0.73 0.53 10.91
C LEU A 179 -1.06 -0.76 11.68
N ARG A 180 -2.25 -1.30 11.42
CA ARG A 180 -2.65 -2.64 11.88
C ARG A 180 -2.88 -3.52 10.67
N GLN A 181 -2.19 -4.65 10.62
CA GLN A 181 -2.35 -5.62 9.53
C GLN A 181 -3.78 -6.15 9.46
N ALA A 182 -4.43 -5.97 8.31
CA ALA A 182 -5.75 -6.54 8.00
C ALA A 182 -5.64 -7.78 7.10
N TRP A 183 -4.67 -7.78 6.18
CA TRP A 183 -4.33 -8.91 5.33
C TRP A 183 -2.81 -9.06 5.25
N PRO A 184 -2.23 -10.25 5.49
CA PRO A 184 -0.80 -10.50 5.37
C PRO A 184 -0.33 -10.28 3.93
N ALA A 185 0.87 -9.71 3.77
CA ALA A 185 1.54 -9.75 2.48
C ALA A 185 1.68 -11.22 2.03
N LEU A 186 1.33 -11.50 0.78
CA LEU A 186 1.56 -12.83 0.23
C LEU A 186 3.06 -13.13 0.30
N ALA A 187 3.39 -14.30 0.84
CA ALA A 187 4.75 -14.80 0.76
C ALA A 187 5.12 -14.87 -0.72
N SER A 188 6.11 -14.12 -1.14
CA SER A 188 6.71 -14.28 -2.46
C SER A 188 7.20 -15.72 -2.56
N LYS A 189 6.51 -16.55 -3.36
CA LYS A 189 7.08 -17.83 -3.79
C LYS A 189 8.36 -17.50 -4.55
N GLY A 190 9.49 -17.73 -3.88
CA GLY A 190 10.81 -17.93 -4.45
C GLY A 190 11.19 -17.04 -5.64
N MET A 191 11.75 -15.87 -5.33
CA MET A 191 12.81 -15.32 -6.17
C MET A 191 14.12 -15.75 -5.51
N GLU A 192 14.53 -17.01 -5.76
CA GLU A 192 15.94 -17.35 -5.60
C GLU A 192 16.71 -16.55 -6.63
N PRO A 193 17.81 -15.90 -6.23
CA PRO A 193 18.68 -15.24 -7.19
C PRO A 193 19.33 -16.33 -8.06
N ARG A 194 19.13 -16.23 -9.36
CA ARG A 194 19.97 -16.90 -10.36
C ARG A 194 21.20 -16.06 -10.63
#